data_38ff8778754f5d017444c7ca19445bc7
#
_entry.id   38ff8778754f5d017444c7ca19445bc7
#
_cell.length_a   1.000
_cell.length_b   1.000
_cell.length_c   1.000
_cell.angle_alpha   90.00
_cell.angle_beta   90.00
_cell.angle_gamma   90.00
#
_symmetry.space_group_name_H-M   'P 1'
#
loop_
_entity.id
_entity.type
_entity.pdbx_description
1 polymer ?
#
loop_
_entity_poly.entity_id
_entity_poly.type
_entity_poly.pdbx_seq_one_letter_code
_entity_poly.pdbx_strand_id
1 'polypeptide(L)'
;MKNDLLENINQQFALSIPENTDAKDLEQLLAERINYLIINDFNWLVQALYRIDVNEKKLELLLKENNKYDAGNIIAALVIERQIQKIKSRQQNYRDDNIINEEERW
;
A
#
# COMPACT_ATOMS: atom_id res chain seq x y z
N MET A 1 -7.79 -9.25 -11.30
CA MET A 1 -6.68 -9.54 -10.52
C MET A 1 -5.63 -8.51 -10.60
N LYS A 2 -5.05 -8.34 -11.71
CA LYS A 2 -3.97 -7.38 -11.80
C LYS A 2 -4.42 -5.98 -11.41
N ASN A 3 -5.71 -5.73 -11.42
CA ASN A 3 -6.21 -4.40 -11.08
C ASN A 3 -6.50 -4.23 -9.60
N ASP A 4 -6.37 -5.30 -8.82
CA ASP A 4 -6.67 -5.21 -7.39
C ASP A 4 -5.81 -4.19 -6.69
N LEU A 5 -4.51 -4.18 -7.00
CA LEU A 5 -3.60 -3.24 -6.37
C LEU A 5 -3.98 -1.81 -6.72
N LEU A 6 -4.21 -1.57 -7.99
CA LEU A 6 -4.55 -0.23 -8.45
C LEU A 6 -5.87 0.25 -7.87
N GLU A 7 -6.86 -0.63 -7.84
CA GLU A 7 -8.15 -0.27 -7.27
C GLU A 7 -8.02 0.09 -5.80
N ASN A 8 -7.25 -0.70 -5.06
CA ASN A 8 -7.06 -0.43 -3.65
C ASN A 8 -6.38 0.91 -3.42
N ILE A 9 -5.36 1.19 -4.22
CA ILE A 9 -4.64 2.45 -4.07
C ILE A 9 -5.53 3.63 -4.42
N ASN A 10 -6.28 3.51 -5.50
CA ASN A 10 -7.20 4.59 -5.87
C ASN A 10 -8.22 4.84 -4.77
N GLN A 11 -8.72 3.78 -4.19
CA GLN A 11 -9.72 3.89 -3.14
C GLN A 11 -9.14 4.50 -1.88
N GLN A 12 -7.96 4.03 -1.47
CA GLN A 12 -7.38 4.48 -0.22
C GLN A 12 -6.87 5.91 -0.27
N PHE A 13 -6.47 6.37 -1.43
CA PHE A 13 -5.87 7.70 -1.55
C PHE A 13 -6.70 8.66 -2.40
N ALA A 14 -7.94 8.29 -2.69
CA ALA A 14 -8.85 9.16 -3.45
C ALA A 14 -8.24 9.56 -4.78
N LEU A 15 -7.71 8.58 -5.51
CA LEU A 15 -7.10 8.80 -6.80
C LEU A 15 -7.91 8.16 -7.91
N SER A 16 -7.59 8.55 -9.14
CA SER A 16 -8.26 8.00 -10.32
C SER A 16 -7.20 7.61 -11.34
N ILE A 17 -6.26 6.79 -10.93
CA ILE A 17 -5.18 6.37 -11.81
C ILE A 17 -5.71 5.37 -12.82
N PRO A 18 -5.41 5.56 -14.11
CA PRO A 18 -5.93 4.66 -15.14
C PRO A 18 -5.42 3.24 -15.01
N GLU A 19 -6.23 2.30 -15.44
CA GLU A 19 -5.93 0.88 -15.29
C GLU A 19 -4.68 0.44 -16.05
N ASN A 20 -4.37 1.11 -17.13
CA ASN A 20 -3.24 0.71 -17.94
C ASN A 20 -1.92 1.34 -17.49
N THR A 21 -1.92 1.98 -16.33
CA THR A 21 -0.70 2.58 -15.79
C THR A 21 0.25 1.49 -15.33
N ASP A 22 1.52 1.59 -15.70
CA ASP A 22 2.47 0.58 -15.28
C ASP A 22 2.92 0.83 -13.84
N ALA A 23 3.66 -0.15 -13.28
CA ALA A 23 4.01 -0.13 -11.87
C ALA A 23 4.86 1.08 -11.51
N LYS A 24 5.76 1.46 -12.38
CA LYS A 24 6.65 2.57 -12.11
C LYS A 24 5.89 3.87 -12.03
N ASP A 25 4.99 4.09 -12.99
CA ASP A 25 4.19 5.31 -13.00
C ASP A 25 3.21 5.32 -11.83
N LEU A 26 2.68 4.16 -11.47
CA LEU A 26 1.81 4.06 -10.32
C LEU A 26 2.51 4.52 -9.05
N GLU A 27 3.72 4.05 -8.85
CA GLU A 27 4.46 4.43 -7.66
C GLU A 27 4.74 5.92 -7.63
N GLN A 28 5.09 6.49 -8.78
CA GLN A 28 5.37 7.90 -8.85
C GLN A 28 4.13 8.75 -8.58
N LEU A 29 3.02 8.38 -9.18
CA LEU A 29 1.78 9.12 -8.96
C LEU A 29 1.34 9.03 -7.50
N LEU A 30 1.50 7.88 -6.90
CA LEU A 30 1.18 7.72 -5.49
C LEU A 30 2.11 8.57 -4.63
N ALA A 31 3.39 8.60 -4.96
CA ALA A 31 4.35 9.41 -4.22
C ALA A 31 3.98 10.88 -4.27
N GLU A 32 3.56 11.35 -5.43
CA GLU A 32 3.15 12.74 -5.58
C GLU A 32 1.93 13.05 -4.72
N ARG A 33 0.98 12.13 -4.69
CA ARG A 33 -0.21 12.31 -3.86
C ARG A 33 0.17 12.35 -2.39
N ILE A 34 1.07 11.46 -1.98
CA ILE A 34 1.50 11.42 -0.59
C ILE A 34 2.23 12.70 -0.21
N ASN A 35 3.10 13.20 -1.07
CA ASN A 35 3.78 14.45 -0.81
C ASN A 35 2.80 15.60 -0.67
N TYR A 36 1.78 15.62 -1.51
CA TYR A 36 0.74 16.62 -1.39
C TYR A 36 0.06 16.54 -0.02
N LEU A 37 -0.25 15.33 0.42
CA LEU A 37 -0.91 15.14 1.69
C LEU A 37 -0.02 15.50 2.88
N ILE A 38 1.26 15.24 2.77
CA ILE A 38 2.19 15.61 3.84
C ILE A 38 2.11 17.11 4.10
N ILE A 39 1.98 17.88 3.04
CA ILE A 39 1.98 19.33 3.17
C ILE A 39 0.59 19.86 3.50
N ASN A 40 -0.43 19.30 2.89
CA ASN A 40 -1.76 19.90 2.95
C ASN A 40 -2.75 19.23 3.88
N ASP A 41 -2.55 17.94 4.17
CA ASP A 41 -3.50 17.24 5.04
C ASP A 41 -2.82 16.01 5.62
N PHE A 42 -1.89 16.27 6.50
CA PHE A 42 -1.11 15.20 7.10
C PHE A 42 -1.98 14.23 7.90
N ASN A 43 -2.99 14.75 8.58
CA ASN A 43 -3.88 13.88 9.35
C ASN A 43 -4.60 12.87 8.48
N TRP A 44 -5.02 13.31 7.31
CA TRP A 44 -5.69 12.40 6.38
C TRP A 44 -4.75 11.28 5.97
N LEU A 45 -3.48 11.64 5.71
CA LEU A 45 -2.49 10.66 5.34
C LEU A 45 -2.26 9.64 6.46
N VAL A 46 -2.13 10.13 7.69
CA VAL A 46 -1.91 9.24 8.82
C VAL A 46 -3.06 8.24 8.95
N GLN A 47 -4.27 8.70 8.79
CA GLN A 47 -5.42 7.81 8.87
C GLN A 47 -5.42 6.77 7.75
N ALA A 48 -5.02 7.18 6.55
CA ALA A 48 -4.93 6.25 5.44
C ALA A 48 -3.89 5.17 5.72
N LEU A 49 -2.74 5.57 6.27
CA LEU A 49 -1.70 4.61 6.59
C LEU A 49 -2.14 3.65 7.68
N TYR A 50 -2.93 4.12 8.63
CA TYR A 50 -3.50 3.24 9.63
C TYR A 50 -4.43 2.21 9.01
N ARG A 51 -5.28 2.64 8.11
CA ARG A 51 -6.21 1.73 7.46
C ARG A 51 -5.48 0.65 6.67
N ILE A 52 -4.37 1.04 6.05
CA ILE A 52 -3.60 0.11 5.24
C ILE A 52 -2.73 -0.78 6.12
N ASP A 53 -2.47 -0.31 7.34
CA ASP A 53 -1.68 -1.07 8.31
C ASP A 53 -0.23 -1.18 7.88
N VAL A 54 0.33 -0.03 7.52
CA VAL A 54 1.74 0.06 7.20
C VAL A 54 2.55 -0.03 8.48
N ASN A 55 3.65 -0.79 8.44
CA ASN A 55 4.50 -0.98 9.59
C ASN A 55 5.16 0.33 10.00
N GLU A 56 4.77 0.85 11.15
CA GLU A 56 5.25 2.14 11.64
C GLU A 56 6.75 2.15 11.89
N LYS A 57 7.25 1.09 12.47
CA LYS A 57 8.68 1.03 12.80
C LYS A 57 9.52 0.99 11.55
N LYS A 58 9.09 0.23 10.57
CA LYS A 58 9.80 0.17 9.30
C LYS A 58 9.77 1.51 8.61
N LEU A 59 8.63 2.19 8.66
CA LEU A 59 8.49 3.50 8.06
C LEU A 59 9.43 4.49 8.73
N GLU A 60 9.44 4.53 10.05
CA GLU A 60 10.30 5.44 10.78
C GLU A 60 11.77 5.20 10.47
N LEU A 61 12.14 3.93 10.43
CA LEU A 61 13.51 3.57 10.16
C LEU A 61 13.95 4.01 8.76
N LEU A 62 13.10 3.73 7.77
CA LEU A 62 13.44 4.09 6.40
C LEU A 62 13.51 5.60 6.20
N LEU A 63 12.61 6.33 6.83
CA LEU A 63 12.65 7.79 6.74
C LEU A 63 13.90 8.34 7.39
N LYS A 64 14.33 7.74 8.47
CA LYS A 64 15.51 8.19 9.17
C LYS A 64 16.77 7.89 8.37
N GLU A 65 16.85 6.67 7.82
CA GLU A 65 18.04 6.27 7.09
C GLU A 65 18.15 6.91 5.73
N ASN A 66 17.02 7.25 5.13
CA ASN A 66 16.99 7.78 3.79
C ASN A 66 16.48 9.20 3.77
N ASN A 67 16.96 10.01 4.69
CA ASN A 67 16.44 11.36 4.81
C ASN A 67 16.79 12.23 3.61
N LYS A 68 17.62 11.75 2.72
CA LYS A 68 17.91 12.47 1.50
C LYS A 68 16.87 12.23 0.42
N TYR A 69 16.06 11.19 0.59
CA TYR A 69 15.09 10.84 -0.40
C TYR A 69 13.76 11.46 -0.09
N ASP A 70 12.96 11.55 -1.12
CA ASP A 70 11.62 12.06 -1.03
C ASP A 70 10.78 11.17 -0.11
N ALA A 71 10.21 11.75 0.93
CA ALA A 71 9.37 10.98 1.85
C ALA A 71 8.22 10.33 1.13
N GLY A 72 7.64 11.01 0.14
CA GLY A 72 6.55 10.43 -0.62
C GLY A 72 6.92 9.14 -1.31
N ASN A 73 8.12 9.09 -1.88
CA ASN A 73 8.59 7.87 -2.53
C ASN A 73 8.75 6.73 -1.54
N ILE A 74 9.30 7.03 -0.37
CA ILE A 74 9.50 6.01 0.64
C ILE A 74 8.15 5.45 1.11
N ILE A 75 7.23 6.33 1.40
CA ILE A 75 5.92 5.93 1.87
C ILE A 75 5.16 5.19 0.78
N ALA A 76 5.26 5.66 -0.46
CA ALA A 76 4.57 5.01 -1.56
C ALA A 76 5.04 3.57 -1.73
N ALA A 77 6.35 3.34 -1.63
CA ALA A 77 6.89 2.00 -1.76
C ALA A 77 6.35 1.08 -0.66
N LEU A 78 6.27 1.59 0.56
CA LEU A 78 5.75 0.79 1.67
C LEU A 78 4.26 0.50 1.51
N VAL A 79 3.50 1.48 1.02
CA VAL A 79 2.08 1.28 0.80
C VAL A 79 1.86 0.20 -0.25
N ILE A 80 2.59 0.29 -1.35
CA ILE A 80 2.44 -0.70 -2.41
C ILE A 80 2.83 -2.08 -1.92
N GLU A 81 3.94 -2.16 -1.21
CA GLU A 81 4.38 -3.44 -0.67
C GLU A 81 3.32 -4.05 0.24
N ARG A 82 2.74 -3.23 1.13
CA ARG A 82 1.74 -3.75 2.06
C ARG A 82 0.49 -4.19 1.33
N GLN A 83 0.07 -3.44 0.32
CA GLN A 83 -1.10 -3.83 -0.44
C GLN A 83 -0.89 -5.14 -1.19
N ILE A 84 0.30 -5.32 -1.73
CA ILE A 84 0.62 -6.57 -2.41
C ILE A 84 0.59 -7.73 -1.41
N GLN A 85 1.14 -7.52 -0.23
CA GLN A 85 1.11 -8.55 0.80
C GLN A 85 -0.32 -8.94 1.16
N LYS A 86 -1.19 -7.94 1.30
CA LYS A 86 -2.57 -8.21 1.65
C LYS A 86 -3.29 -8.99 0.56
N ILE A 87 -3.03 -8.65 -0.68
CA ILE A 87 -3.66 -9.35 -1.79
C ILE A 87 -3.19 -10.79 -1.83
N LYS A 88 -1.89 -11.00 -1.69
CA LYS A 88 -1.35 -12.35 -1.69
C LYS A 88 -1.87 -13.18 -0.52
N SER A 89 -1.93 -12.56 0.63
CA SER A 89 -2.40 -13.25 1.83
C SER A 89 -3.85 -13.67 1.67
N ARG A 90 -4.67 -12.80 1.09
CA ARG A 90 -6.06 -13.13 0.84
C ARG A 90 -6.20 -14.30 -0.10
N GLN A 91 -5.40 -14.32 -1.14
CA GLN A 91 -5.44 -15.40 -2.10
C GLN A 91 -4.99 -16.71 -1.49
N GLN A 92 -3.96 -16.64 -0.67
CA GLN A 92 -3.47 -17.83 0.00
C GLN A 92 -4.47 -18.37 1.00
N ASN A 93 -5.07 -17.49 1.77
CA ASN A 93 -6.06 -17.90 2.75
C ASN A 93 -7.24 -18.58 2.09
N TYR A 94 -7.65 -18.02 0.98
CA TYR A 94 -8.75 -18.60 0.25
C TYR A 94 -8.41 -20.02 -0.21
N ARG A 95 -7.20 -20.21 -0.70
CA ARG A 95 -6.75 -21.50 -1.14
C ARG A 95 -6.62 -22.48 0.00
N ASP A 96 -6.07 -22.00 1.11
CA ASP A 96 -5.91 -22.83 2.29
C ASP A 96 -7.24 -23.33 2.79
N ASP A 97 -8.24 -22.48 2.78
CA ASP A 97 -9.57 -22.91 3.19
C ASP A 97 -10.07 -24.04 2.34
N ASN A 98 -9.83 -23.97 1.06
CA ASN A 98 -10.26 -25.02 0.17
C ASN A 98 -9.55 -26.33 0.42
N ILE A 99 -8.31 -26.26 0.82
CA ILE A 99 -7.50 -27.44 1.01
C ILE A 99 -7.67 -28.04 2.38
N ILE A 100 -7.74 -27.18 3.37
CA ILE A 100 -7.70 -27.63 4.73
C ILE A 100 -9.02 -27.75 5.38
N ASN A 101 -10.02 -27.29 4.70
CA ASN A 101 -11.27 -27.18 5.36
C ASN A 101 -11.63 -28.44 6.06
N GLU A 102 -10.99 -29.48 5.74
CA GLU A 102 -11.28 -30.62 6.42
C GLU A 102 -10.43 -30.74 7.59
N GLU A 103 -9.44 -30.30 7.76
CA GLU A 103 -8.71 -30.47 8.83
C GLU A 103 -8.61 -29.56 9.67
N GLU A 104 -8.65 -29.20 9.83
CA GLU A 104 -8.45 -28.52 10.55
C GLU A 104 -8.13 -27.65 10.87
N ARG A 105 -8.26 -27.37 10.76
CA ARG A 105 -7.79 -26.48 10.99
C ARG A 105 -7.75 -26.08 12.15
N TRP A 106 -7.81 -26.31 12.70
CA TRP A 106 -7.64 -25.95 13.71
C TRP A 106 -7.72 -26.13 14.17
#